data_c5a123b9e9177e89fd206f7926335c89
#
_entry.id   c5a123b9e9177e89fd206f7926335c89
#
_cell.length_a   1.000
_cell.length_b   1.000
_cell.length_c   1.000
_cell.angle_alpha   90.00
_cell.angle_beta   90.00
_cell.angle_gamma   90.00
#
_symmetry.space_group_name_H-M   'P 1'
#
loop_
_entity.id
_entity.type
_entity.pdbx_description
1 polymer ?
#
loop_
_entity_poly.entity_id
_entity_poly.type
_entity_poly.pdbx_seq_one_letter_code
_entity_poly.pdbx_strand_id
1 'polypeptide(L)'
;MKRLISLSDLDFDYTNQEDKFKDLTLLAAKVAGTEISLVNLIDSFTQWSIASHGIDVEQVPREESVCQYTIMSEQPLEVPDFTLDERFSSKSFVNGPLGLRYYYGLPLQISKGVNIGALCVLDTQVKTLTPEKIELLEIIAETVVKRLKSYTALELLQSRLRESNESKKRVAHDIRGPLAGIIGLSEIIAEQGAAGDTQELVELIGMINKSGQSLLDLADEILTDGSKQALKENEFNLPLFKDKLEKLYGPQARQKDVVFNISLDSAHAGIPFSKNKLLQITGNLISNAIKFTPAGGNIEVNLSLVMGEEKKLLKILVTDTGVGIDSAAIQNIVLGKSETTFGTMGEKGYGFGLSLVSHLVESLNGKLSVTSLPGQSATFEVILPQDY
;
A
#
# COMPACT_ATOMS: atom_id res chain seq x y z
N MET A 1 6.42 -14.99 7.50
CA MET A 1 5.67 -13.93 8.20
C MET A 1 6.50 -12.66 8.41
N LYS A 2 7.62 -12.70 9.16
CA LYS A 2 8.47 -11.52 9.44
C LYS A 2 8.82 -10.70 8.19
N ARG A 3 9.18 -11.34 7.07
CA ARG A 3 9.47 -10.69 5.79
C ARG A 3 8.27 -9.86 5.26
N LEU A 4 7.07 -10.43 5.27
CA LEU A 4 5.87 -9.76 4.77
C LEU A 4 5.46 -8.59 5.66
N ILE A 5 5.63 -8.71 6.98
CA ILE A 5 5.43 -7.59 7.92
C ILE A 5 6.42 -6.46 7.60
N SER A 6 7.72 -6.78 7.43
CA SER A 6 8.73 -5.77 7.10
C SER A 6 8.49 -5.11 5.73
N LEU A 7 7.97 -5.84 4.74
CA LEU A 7 7.55 -5.27 3.47
C LEU A 7 6.33 -4.36 3.65
N SER A 8 5.38 -4.79 4.51
CA SER A 8 4.21 -4.03 4.91
C SER A 8 4.55 -2.72 5.62
N ASP A 9 5.57 -2.74 6.48
CA ASP A 9 5.98 -1.56 7.24
C ASP A 9 6.62 -0.48 6.35
N LEU A 10 7.05 -0.82 5.13
CA LEU A 10 7.48 0.16 4.14
C LEU A 10 6.30 0.97 3.57
N ASP A 11 5.07 0.43 3.64
CA ASP A 11 3.85 1.00 3.05
C ASP A 11 4.07 1.53 1.60
N PHE A 12 4.82 0.76 0.82
CA PHE A 12 5.35 1.17 -0.48
C PHE A 12 4.28 1.05 -1.57
N ASP A 13 4.06 2.11 -2.31
CA ASP A 13 3.20 2.11 -3.50
C ASP A 13 4.00 1.53 -4.68
N TYR A 14 3.66 0.35 -5.15
CA TYR A 14 4.35 -0.34 -6.24
C TYR A 14 4.16 0.33 -7.62
N THR A 15 3.24 1.29 -7.74
CA THR A 15 2.98 1.98 -9.01
C THR A 15 3.93 3.18 -9.20
N ASN A 16 4.34 3.44 -10.46
CA ASN A 16 5.12 4.64 -10.84
C ASN A 16 6.47 4.79 -10.10
N GLN A 17 7.18 3.71 -9.83
CA GLN A 17 8.46 3.74 -9.13
C GLN A 17 9.68 3.68 -10.07
N GLU A 18 9.45 3.42 -11.35
CA GLU A 18 10.50 3.16 -12.34
C GLU A 18 11.58 4.25 -12.37
N ASP A 19 11.18 5.51 -12.43
CA ASP A 19 12.12 6.64 -12.49
C ASP A 19 13.05 6.71 -11.25
N LYS A 20 12.62 6.15 -10.12
CA LYS A 20 13.41 6.19 -8.88
C LYS A 20 14.54 5.16 -8.85
N PHE A 21 14.48 4.10 -9.68
CA PHE A 21 15.43 2.99 -9.64
C PHE A 21 16.00 2.62 -11.01
N LYS A 22 15.56 3.26 -12.09
CA LYS A 22 15.97 3.00 -13.48
C LYS A 22 17.49 3.11 -13.71
N ASP A 23 18.12 4.06 -13.05
CA ASP A 23 19.58 4.23 -13.09
C ASP A 23 20.32 3.02 -12.52
N LEU A 24 19.79 2.40 -11.46
CA LEU A 24 20.40 1.23 -10.81
C LEU A 24 20.16 -0.05 -11.62
N THR A 25 19.01 -0.22 -12.26
CA THR A 25 18.79 -1.36 -13.17
C THR A 25 19.67 -1.26 -14.39
N LEU A 26 19.78 -0.08 -15.03
CA LEU A 26 20.70 0.15 -16.15
C LEU A 26 22.17 -0.14 -15.76
N LEU A 27 22.59 0.33 -14.58
CA LEU A 27 23.95 0.11 -14.07
C LEU A 27 24.20 -1.38 -13.84
N ALA A 28 23.25 -2.11 -13.22
CA ALA A 28 23.37 -3.53 -12.96
C ALA A 28 23.49 -4.35 -14.26
N ALA A 29 22.68 -4.06 -15.27
CA ALA A 29 22.79 -4.69 -16.59
C ALA A 29 24.15 -4.45 -17.23
N LYS A 30 24.65 -3.22 -17.19
CA LYS A 30 25.97 -2.87 -17.76
C LYS A 30 27.14 -3.53 -17.01
N VAL A 31 27.10 -3.59 -15.68
CA VAL A 31 28.11 -4.25 -14.85
C VAL A 31 28.12 -5.76 -15.16
N ALA A 32 26.96 -6.39 -15.16
CA ALA A 32 26.83 -7.81 -15.47
C ALA A 32 27.22 -8.11 -16.93
N GLY A 33 26.96 -7.19 -17.85
CA GLY A 33 27.03 -7.41 -19.29
C GLY A 33 25.85 -8.23 -19.80
N THR A 34 24.67 -8.01 -19.20
CA THR A 34 23.41 -8.68 -19.53
C THR A 34 22.44 -7.73 -20.21
N GLU A 35 21.49 -8.29 -20.97
CA GLU A 35 20.47 -7.49 -21.67
C GLU A 35 19.39 -6.97 -20.72
N ILE A 36 19.09 -7.71 -19.64
CA ILE A 36 17.97 -7.45 -18.75
C ILE A 36 18.44 -7.29 -17.30
N SER A 37 17.87 -6.34 -16.59
CA SER A 37 17.99 -6.19 -15.14
C SER A 37 16.67 -5.70 -14.53
N LEU A 38 16.32 -6.22 -13.36
CA LEU A 38 15.09 -5.91 -12.65
C LEU A 38 15.35 -5.65 -11.16
N VAL A 39 14.63 -4.71 -10.59
CA VAL A 39 14.47 -4.58 -9.14
C VAL A 39 13.05 -5.02 -8.79
N ASN A 40 12.95 -6.12 -8.08
CA ASN A 40 11.69 -6.78 -7.76
C ASN A 40 11.43 -6.78 -6.25
N LEU A 41 10.21 -6.45 -5.85
CA LEU A 41 9.70 -6.68 -4.50
C LEU A 41 8.70 -7.85 -4.56
N ILE A 42 8.71 -8.71 -3.54
CA ILE A 42 7.92 -9.94 -3.56
C ILE A 42 7.00 -9.94 -2.35
N ASP A 43 5.70 -9.83 -2.61
CA ASP A 43 4.69 -9.96 -1.56
C ASP A 43 4.25 -11.42 -1.34
N SER A 44 3.03 -11.66 -0.90
CA SER A 44 2.50 -12.99 -0.64
C SER A 44 2.24 -13.80 -1.92
N PHE A 45 1.81 -13.13 -2.99
CA PHE A 45 1.32 -13.76 -4.22
C PHE A 45 1.96 -13.21 -5.49
N THR A 46 2.49 -12.01 -5.44
CA THR A 46 2.95 -11.27 -6.61
C THR A 46 4.39 -10.83 -6.44
N GLN A 47 5.15 -10.91 -7.52
CA GLN A 47 6.39 -10.16 -7.72
C GLN A 47 6.02 -8.83 -8.38
N TRP A 48 6.40 -7.74 -7.76
CA TRP A 48 6.26 -6.38 -8.30
C TRP A 48 7.62 -5.91 -8.82
N SER A 49 7.72 -5.64 -10.11
CA SER A 49 8.93 -5.06 -10.71
C SER A 49 8.84 -3.54 -10.60
N ILE A 50 9.54 -2.98 -9.62
CA ILE A 50 9.53 -1.53 -9.34
C ILE A 50 10.44 -0.74 -10.27
N ALA A 51 11.39 -1.41 -10.92
CA ALA A 51 12.15 -0.87 -12.04
C ALA A 51 12.68 -2.00 -12.92
N SER A 52 12.75 -1.74 -14.22
CA SER A 52 13.19 -2.69 -15.23
C SER A 52 14.16 -2.02 -16.23
N HIS A 53 15.03 -2.84 -16.82
CA HIS A 53 15.86 -2.49 -17.98
C HIS A 53 15.86 -3.66 -18.94
N GLY A 54 15.68 -3.38 -20.24
CA GLY A 54 15.69 -4.40 -21.31
C GLY A 54 14.40 -5.20 -21.48
N ILE A 55 13.44 -5.07 -20.56
CA ILE A 55 12.13 -5.71 -20.63
C ILE A 55 11.11 -4.83 -19.92
N ASP A 56 9.87 -4.84 -20.40
CA ASP A 56 8.74 -4.17 -19.78
C ASP A 56 7.90 -5.20 -19.01
N VAL A 57 8.07 -5.22 -17.68
CA VAL A 57 7.37 -6.13 -16.76
C VAL A 57 7.03 -5.38 -15.49
N GLU A 58 5.75 -5.20 -15.21
CA GLU A 58 5.28 -4.56 -13.97
C GLU A 58 5.04 -5.57 -12.85
N GLN A 59 4.49 -6.73 -13.19
CA GLN A 59 4.13 -7.76 -12.21
C GLN A 59 4.17 -9.17 -12.80
N VAL A 60 4.49 -10.12 -11.92
CA VAL A 60 4.51 -11.56 -12.25
C VAL A 60 3.91 -12.33 -11.08
N PRO A 61 3.05 -13.36 -11.32
CA PRO A 61 2.66 -14.28 -10.25
C PRO A 61 3.89 -14.83 -9.54
N ARG A 62 3.90 -14.83 -8.22
CA ARG A 62 5.08 -15.23 -7.44
C ARG A 62 5.56 -16.64 -7.80
N GLU A 63 4.66 -17.55 -8.13
CA GLU A 63 4.96 -18.94 -8.55
C GLU A 63 5.68 -19.03 -9.89
N GLU A 64 5.55 -18.01 -10.75
CA GLU A 64 6.28 -17.89 -12.01
C GLU A 64 7.61 -17.15 -11.86
N SER A 65 7.87 -16.59 -10.69
CA SER A 65 9.06 -15.78 -10.40
C SER A 65 10.26 -16.63 -10.00
N VAL A 66 11.42 -16.39 -10.63
CA VAL A 66 12.70 -16.93 -10.16
C VAL A 66 13.13 -16.28 -8.86
N CYS A 67 12.83 -14.99 -8.67
CA CYS A 67 13.21 -14.21 -7.50
C CYS A 67 12.61 -14.75 -6.20
N GLN A 68 11.51 -15.53 -6.26
CA GLN A 68 10.96 -16.20 -5.08
C GLN A 68 11.98 -17.14 -4.40
N TYR A 69 12.88 -17.74 -5.19
CA TYR A 69 13.94 -18.59 -4.67
C TYR A 69 15.11 -17.76 -4.13
N THR A 70 15.43 -16.65 -4.78
CA THR A 70 16.47 -15.71 -4.32
C THR A 70 16.19 -15.18 -2.91
N ILE A 71 14.93 -14.84 -2.61
CA ILE A 71 14.58 -14.32 -1.27
C ILE A 71 14.59 -15.37 -0.16
N MET A 72 14.73 -16.65 -0.47
CA MET A 72 14.77 -17.74 0.52
C MET A 72 16.13 -17.90 1.19
N SER A 73 17.17 -17.32 0.63
CA SER A 73 18.55 -17.38 1.14
C SER A 73 19.13 -15.98 1.34
N GLU A 74 20.10 -15.84 2.22
CA GLU A 74 20.92 -14.63 2.32
C GLU A 74 22.00 -14.58 1.21
N GLN A 75 22.27 -15.71 0.56
CA GLN A 75 23.24 -15.82 -0.50
C GLN A 75 22.58 -15.54 -1.87
N PRO A 76 23.32 -15.02 -2.84
CA PRO A 76 22.85 -14.89 -4.22
C PRO A 76 22.40 -16.23 -4.80
N LEU A 77 21.45 -16.16 -5.72
CA LEU A 77 21.03 -17.30 -6.54
C LEU A 77 21.56 -17.12 -7.97
N GLU A 78 22.37 -18.05 -8.43
CA GLU A 78 22.77 -18.14 -9.83
C GLU A 78 22.10 -19.34 -10.51
N VAL A 79 21.56 -19.12 -11.71
CA VAL A 79 21.10 -20.17 -12.61
C VAL A 79 21.87 -19.99 -13.93
N PRO A 80 22.96 -20.76 -14.14
CA PRO A 80 23.83 -20.59 -15.29
C PRO A 80 23.14 -20.87 -16.63
N ASP A 81 22.21 -21.85 -16.64
CA ASP A 81 21.37 -22.17 -17.79
C ASP A 81 20.00 -22.68 -17.32
N PHE A 82 18.96 -21.90 -17.59
CA PHE A 82 17.59 -22.26 -17.26
C PHE A 82 17.10 -23.56 -17.92
N THR A 83 17.64 -23.94 -19.07
CA THR A 83 17.24 -25.15 -19.78
C THR A 83 17.67 -26.40 -19.06
N LEU A 84 18.71 -26.32 -18.23
CA LEU A 84 19.28 -27.41 -17.46
C LEU A 84 18.75 -27.49 -16.03
N ASP A 85 17.98 -26.47 -15.57
CA ASP A 85 17.43 -26.42 -14.21
C ASP A 85 16.00 -26.95 -14.22
N GLU A 86 15.76 -28.06 -13.52
CA GLU A 86 14.45 -28.73 -13.46
C GLU A 86 13.33 -27.81 -12.92
N ARG A 87 13.66 -26.80 -12.11
CA ARG A 87 12.70 -25.84 -11.55
C ARG A 87 12.14 -24.90 -12.62
N PHE A 88 12.91 -24.65 -13.69
CA PHE A 88 12.65 -23.58 -14.64
C PHE A 88 12.57 -24.01 -16.10
N SER A 89 13.12 -25.17 -16.46
CA SER A 89 13.23 -25.62 -17.85
C SER A 89 11.89 -25.69 -18.58
N SER A 90 10.78 -25.90 -17.89
CA SER A 90 9.43 -25.95 -18.47
C SER A 90 8.70 -24.62 -18.51
N LYS A 91 9.27 -23.55 -17.92
CA LYS A 91 8.61 -22.24 -17.78
C LYS A 91 8.53 -21.49 -19.12
N SER A 92 7.48 -20.65 -19.23
CA SER A 92 7.19 -19.88 -20.45
C SER A 92 8.30 -18.87 -20.79
N PHE A 93 8.98 -18.31 -19.82
CA PHE A 93 10.08 -17.37 -20.04
C PHE A 93 11.36 -18.07 -20.59
N VAL A 94 11.47 -19.40 -20.47
CA VAL A 94 12.56 -20.20 -21.05
C VAL A 94 12.22 -20.69 -22.47
N ASN A 95 11.01 -21.23 -22.63
CA ASN A 95 10.59 -21.89 -23.88
C ASN A 95 9.72 -20.97 -24.78
N GLY A 96 9.32 -19.79 -24.26
CA GLY A 96 8.52 -18.82 -24.99
C GLY A 96 9.38 -17.75 -25.70
N PRO A 97 8.76 -16.65 -26.13
CA PRO A 97 9.41 -15.60 -26.92
C PRO A 97 10.61 -14.93 -26.23
N LEU A 98 10.64 -14.90 -24.90
CA LEU A 98 11.75 -14.30 -24.13
C LEU A 98 13.03 -15.13 -24.24
N GLY A 99 12.93 -16.45 -24.28
CA GLY A 99 14.07 -17.36 -24.50
C GLY A 99 15.18 -17.22 -23.48
N LEU A 100 14.88 -16.89 -22.23
CA LEU A 100 15.88 -16.64 -21.18
C LEU A 100 16.72 -17.89 -20.92
N ARG A 101 18.03 -17.66 -20.69
CA ARG A 101 19.02 -18.72 -20.40
C ARG A 101 19.71 -18.51 -19.07
N TYR A 102 20.06 -17.30 -18.73
CA TYR A 102 20.87 -16.96 -17.56
C TYR A 102 20.12 -16.11 -16.55
N TYR A 103 20.39 -16.36 -15.26
CA TYR A 103 19.87 -15.56 -14.15
C TYR A 103 20.92 -15.46 -13.05
N TYR A 104 21.10 -14.24 -12.54
CA TYR A 104 21.80 -14.00 -11.29
C TYR A 104 20.98 -13.02 -10.44
N GLY A 105 20.64 -13.42 -9.21
CA GLY A 105 19.78 -12.64 -8.33
C GLY A 105 20.39 -12.43 -6.95
N LEU A 106 20.40 -11.19 -6.50
CA LEU A 106 20.85 -10.75 -5.19
C LEU A 106 19.66 -10.44 -4.31
N PRO A 107 19.56 -11.00 -3.08
CA PRO A 107 18.47 -10.68 -2.18
C PRO A 107 18.55 -9.23 -1.70
N LEU A 108 17.44 -8.50 -1.72
CA LEU A 108 17.31 -7.18 -1.14
C LEU A 108 16.99 -7.31 0.35
N GLN A 109 18.02 -7.28 1.16
CA GLN A 109 17.95 -7.50 2.61
C GLN A 109 17.69 -6.19 3.35
N ILE A 110 16.47 -6.02 3.88
CA ILE A 110 16.10 -4.80 4.63
C ILE A 110 16.61 -4.80 6.07
N SER A 111 16.71 -5.99 6.66
CA SER A 111 17.35 -6.26 7.94
C SER A 111 17.88 -7.71 7.94
N LYS A 112 18.72 -8.07 8.90
CA LYS A 112 19.35 -9.39 8.95
C LYS A 112 18.31 -10.52 8.83
N GLY A 113 18.46 -11.37 7.81
CA GLY A 113 17.57 -12.48 7.51
C GLY A 113 16.21 -12.10 6.94
N VAL A 114 16.01 -10.84 6.51
CA VAL A 114 14.73 -10.35 5.97
C VAL A 114 14.92 -9.83 4.55
N ASN A 115 14.71 -10.70 3.56
CA ASN A 115 14.83 -10.40 2.14
C ASN A 115 13.46 -10.05 1.56
N ILE A 116 13.23 -8.79 1.22
CA ILE A 116 11.93 -8.29 0.73
C ILE A 116 11.76 -8.42 -0.78
N GLY A 117 12.85 -8.64 -1.50
CA GLY A 117 12.88 -8.69 -2.95
C GLY A 117 14.24 -9.10 -3.47
N ALA A 118 14.48 -8.88 -4.75
CA ALA A 118 15.74 -9.17 -5.42
C ALA A 118 16.12 -8.11 -6.46
N LEU A 119 17.41 -7.79 -6.55
CA LEU A 119 18.02 -7.25 -7.75
C LEU A 119 18.44 -8.44 -8.61
N CYS A 120 17.98 -8.53 -9.85
CA CYS A 120 18.37 -9.60 -10.72
C CYS A 120 18.83 -9.10 -12.09
N VAL A 121 19.74 -9.86 -12.68
CA VAL A 121 20.20 -9.71 -14.07
C VAL A 121 19.93 -10.99 -14.83
N LEU A 122 19.46 -10.86 -16.07
CA LEU A 122 19.06 -11.98 -16.91
C LEU A 122 19.59 -11.78 -18.34
N ASP A 123 19.74 -12.87 -19.04
CA ASP A 123 20.19 -12.84 -20.44
C ASP A 123 19.57 -13.99 -21.24
N THR A 124 19.44 -13.80 -22.54
CA THR A 124 19.06 -14.82 -23.51
C THR A 124 20.22 -15.76 -23.87
N GLN A 125 21.42 -15.47 -23.39
CA GLN A 125 22.62 -16.29 -23.56
C GLN A 125 23.15 -16.72 -22.19
N VAL A 126 23.78 -17.87 -22.14
CA VAL A 126 24.51 -18.34 -20.97
C VAL A 126 25.67 -17.37 -20.66
N LYS A 127 25.79 -16.97 -19.41
CA LYS A 127 26.81 -16.02 -18.93
C LYS A 127 27.56 -16.60 -17.74
N THR A 128 28.69 -15.99 -17.43
CA THR A 128 29.45 -16.21 -16.19
C THR A 128 29.90 -14.86 -15.67
N LEU A 129 29.60 -14.57 -14.42
CA LEU A 129 30.03 -13.35 -13.76
C LEU A 129 31.39 -13.54 -13.12
N THR A 130 32.27 -12.55 -13.26
CA THR A 130 33.54 -12.51 -12.52
C THR A 130 33.30 -12.08 -11.07
N PRO A 131 34.21 -12.41 -10.12
CA PRO A 131 34.08 -11.97 -8.74
C PRO A 131 33.93 -10.44 -8.59
N GLU A 132 34.65 -9.66 -9.40
CA GLU A 132 34.58 -8.20 -9.37
C GLU A 132 33.19 -7.70 -9.81
N LYS A 133 32.56 -8.34 -10.80
CA LYS A 133 31.19 -8.00 -11.21
C LYS A 133 30.17 -8.33 -10.14
N ILE A 134 30.36 -9.46 -9.45
CA ILE A 134 29.51 -9.86 -8.33
C ILE A 134 29.59 -8.82 -7.20
N GLU A 135 30.79 -8.42 -6.79
CA GLU A 135 31.01 -7.40 -5.76
C GLU A 135 30.32 -6.06 -6.14
N LEU A 136 30.45 -5.64 -7.41
CA LEU A 136 29.76 -4.43 -7.87
C LEU A 136 28.23 -4.55 -7.84
N LEU A 137 27.69 -5.71 -8.19
CA LEU A 137 26.25 -5.97 -8.13
C LEU A 137 25.75 -6.00 -6.67
N GLU A 138 26.55 -6.50 -5.72
CA GLU A 138 26.23 -6.45 -4.29
C GLU A 138 26.14 -5.01 -3.80
N ILE A 139 27.07 -4.13 -4.19
CA ILE A 139 27.02 -2.69 -3.88
C ILE A 139 25.75 -2.04 -4.47
N ILE A 140 25.37 -2.41 -5.69
CA ILE A 140 24.13 -1.91 -6.31
C ILE A 140 22.90 -2.39 -5.53
N ALA A 141 22.83 -3.67 -5.13
CA ALA A 141 21.74 -4.22 -4.35
C ALA A 141 21.60 -3.52 -2.98
N GLU A 142 22.72 -3.28 -2.28
CA GLU A 142 22.71 -2.47 -1.06
C GLU A 142 22.21 -1.04 -1.29
N THR A 143 22.62 -0.43 -2.43
CA THR A 143 22.20 0.91 -2.80
C THR A 143 20.69 0.96 -3.07
N VAL A 144 20.12 -0.07 -3.71
CA VAL A 144 18.66 -0.21 -3.88
C VAL A 144 17.97 -0.22 -2.51
N VAL A 145 18.44 -1.02 -1.57
CA VAL A 145 17.86 -1.10 -0.21
C VAL A 145 17.95 0.22 0.53
N LYS A 146 19.12 0.89 0.48
CA LYS A 146 19.32 2.21 1.09
C LYS A 146 18.36 3.24 0.48
N ARG A 147 18.22 3.23 -0.84
CA ARG A 147 17.32 4.13 -1.58
C ARG A 147 15.85 3.86 -1.22
N LEU A 148 15.41 2.60 -1.13
CA LEU A 148 14.07 2.24 -0.68
C LEU A 148 13.77 2.82 0.72
N LYS A 149 14.64 2.60 1.69
CA LYS A 149 14.49 3.14 3.04
C LYS A 149 14.46 4.66 3.08
N SER A 150 15.28 5.31 2.26
CA SER A 150 15.33 6.78 2.21
C SER A 150 14.06 7.37 1.62
N TYR A 151 13.49 6.75 0.57
CA TYR A 151 12.24 7.23 -0.02
C TYR A 151 11.07 7.10 0.93
N THR A 152 10.90 5.95 1.59
CA THR A 152 9.82 5.78 2.57
C THR A 152 9.94 6.75 3.75
N ALA A 153 11.15 6.96 4.25
CA ALA A 153 11.40 7.94 5.30
C ALA A 153 11.12 9.39 4.83
N LEU A 154 11.50 9.72 3.60
CA LEU A 154 11.27 11.05 3.01
C LEU A 154 9.77 11.31 2.80
N GLU A 155 9.03 10.35 2.26
CA GLU A 155 7.58 10.45 2.07
C GLU A 155 6.86 10.66 3.41
N LEU A 156 7.25 9.92 4.45
CA LEU A 156 6.70 10.07 5.79
C LEU A 156 7.00 11.47 6.39
N LEU A 157 8.23 11.97 6.23
CA LEU A 157 8.61 13.30 6.70
C LEU A 157 7.89 14.41 5.94
N GLN A 158 7.75 14.28 4.63
CA GLN A 158 7.01 15.25 3.80
C GLN A 158 5.53 15.29 4.19
N SER A 159 4.90 14.13 4.42
CA SER A 159 3.53 14.04 4.90
C SER A 159 3.35 14.80 6.22
N ARG A 160 4.20 14.50 7.23
CA ARG A 160 4.16 15.19 8.53
C ARG A 160 4.39 16.70 8.43
N LEU A 161 5.31 17.12 7.56
CA LEU A 161 5.59 18.55 7.35
C LEU A 161 4.39 19.27 6.71
N ARG A 162 3.74 18.64 5.72
CA ARG A 162 2.52 19.19 5.10
C ARG A 162 1.39 19.31 6.13
N GLU A 163 1.14 18.25 6.91
CA GLU A 163 0.14 18.25 7.99
C GLU A 163 0.37 19.40 8.97
N SER A 164 1.62 19.57 9.42
CA SER A 164 1.99 20.68 10.32
C SER A 164 1.74 22.05 9.68
N ASN A 165 2.09 22.22 8.40
CA ASN A 165 1.91 23.50 7.71
C ASN A 165 0.44 23.84 7.43
N GLU A 166 -0.38 22.84 7.11
CA GLU A 166 -1.82 23.01 6.90
C GLU A 166 -2.54 23.33 8.21
N SER A 167 -2.16 22.68 9.30
CA SER A 167 -2.65 23.01 10.63
C SER A 167 -2.33 24.45 10.98
N LYS A 168 -1.09 24.91 10.81
CA LYS A 168 -0.68 26.31 11.05
C LYS A 168 -1.47 27.31 10.21
N LYS A 169 -1.75 27.02 8.92
CA LYS A 169 -2.53 27.91 8.05
C LYS A 169 -3.98 28.03 8.52
N ARG A 170 -4.60 26.91 8.93
CA ARG A 170 -5.96 26.92 9.48
C ARG A 170 -6.04 27.75 10.76
N VAL A 171 -5.18 27.46 11.70
CA VAL A 171 -5.07 28.23 12.95
C VAL A 171 -4.94 29.72 12.68
N ALA A 172 -4.07 30.14 11.77
CA ALA A 172 -3.89 31.53 11.41
C ALA A 172 -5.14 32.15 10.77
N HIS A 173 -5.90 31.38 9.97
CA HIS A 173 -7.15 31.83 9.36
C HIS A 173 -8.23 32.01 10.43
N ASP A 174 -8.38 31.04 11.32
CA ASP A 174 -9.48 31.00 12.32
C ASP A 174 -9.26 31.96 13.46
N ILE A 175 -8.01 32.34 13.76
CA ILE A 175 -7.66 33.45 14.68
C ILE A 175 -7.98 34.81 14.05
N ARG A 176 -7.75 34.98 12.73
CA ARG A 176 -7.88 36.31 12.07
C ARG A 176 -9.29 36.85 12.13
N GLY A 177 -10.33 36.03 12.00
CA GLY A 177 -11.73 36.43 12.02
C GLY A 177 -12.13 37.09 13.36
N PRO A 178 -12.07 36.37 14.48
CA PRO A 178 -12.39 36.94 15.81
C PRO A 178 -11.50 38.11 16.18
N LEU A 179 -10.19 38.06 15.84
CA LEU A 179 -9.26 39.18 16.15
C LEU A 179 -9.61 40.45 15.38
N ALA A 180 -9.94 40.33 14.07
CA ALA A 180 -10.41 41.46 13.29
C ALA A 180 -11.71 42.04 13.84
N GLY A 181 -12.62 41.20 14.34
CA GLY A 181 -13.84 41.61 15.02
C GLY A 181 -13.55 42.43 16.29
N ILE A 182 -12.63 41.95 17.14
CA ILE A 182 -12.21 42.67 18.37
C ILE A 182 -11.61 44.03 18.02
N ILE A 183 -10.70 44.10 17.05
CA ILE A 183 -10.03 45.33 16.61
C ILE A 183 -11.07 46.31 16.07
N GLY A 184 -11.94 45.91 15.12
CA GLY A 184 -12.92 46.79 14.52
C GLY A 184 -13.96 47.34 15.52
N LEU A 185 -14.44 46.49 16.44
CA LEU A 185 -15.34 46.93 17.51
C LEU A 185 -14.66 47.89 18.49
N SER A 186 -13.39 47.66 18.78
CA SER A 186 -12.60 48.57 19.65
C SER A 186 -12.35 49.93 19.00
N GLU A 187 -12.13 49.98 17.67
CA GLU A 187 -12.01 51.20 16.89
C GLU A 187 -13.31 52.00 16.91
N ILE A 188 -14.48 51.35 16.70
CA ILE A 188 -15.78 51.99 16.80
C ILE A 188 -16.01 52.61 18.19
N ILE A 189 -15.68 51.88 19.26
CA ILE A 189 -15.81 52.41 20.63
C ILE A 189 -14.90 53.62 20.83
N ALA A 190 -13.68 53.58 20.30
CA ALA A 190 -12.71 54.67 20.41
C ALA A 190 -13.16 55.94 19.66
N GLU A 191 -13.80 55.79 18.49
CA GLU A 191 -14.33 56.89 17.68
C GLU A 191 -15.58 57.54 18.31
N GLN A 192 -16.48 56.75 18.90
CA GLN A 192 -17.67 57.26 19.57
C GLN A 192 -17.34 58.06 20.87
N GLY A 193 -16.24 57.72 21.52
CA GLY A 193 -15.76 58.42 22.73
C GLY A 193 -16.80 58.49 23.84
N ALA A 194 -16.71 59.56 24.68
CA ALA A 194 -17.63 59.80 25.82
C ALA A 194 -19.06 60.26 25.42
N ALA A 195 -19.33 60.46 24.12
CA ALA A 195 -20.62 60.90 23.59
C ALA A 195 -21.52 59.74 23.11
N GLY A 196 -21.01 58.45 23.11
CA GLY A 196 -21.78 57.27 22.69
C GLY A 196 -22.88 56.90 23.67
N ASP A 197 -23.95 56.28 23.14
CA ASP A 197 -25.00 55.70 23.97
C ASP A 197 -24.44 54.57 24.84
N THR A 198 -24.65 54.64 26.14
CA THR A 198 -24.14 53.65 27.12
C THR A 198 -24.66 52.27 26.81
N GLN A 199 -25.85 52.10 26.26
CA GLN A 199 -26.44 50.84 25.94
C GLN A 199 -25.75 50.20 24.70
N GLU A 200 -25.47 50.99 23.69
CA GLU A 200 -24.71 50.58 22.50
C GLU A 200 -23.26 50.16 22.82
N LEU A 201 -22.60 50.94 23.71
CA LEU A 201 -21.26 50.60 24.18
C LEU A 201 -21.21 49.27 24.93
N VAL A 202 -22.23 48.96 25.76
CA VAL A 202 -22.34 47.67 26.46
C VAL A 202 -22.50 46.51 25.48
N GLU A 203 -23.30 46.70 24.41
CA GLU A 203 -23.47 45.68 23.35
C GLU A 203 -22.16 45.41 22.58
N LEU A 204 -21.43 46.48 22.22
CA LEU A 204 -20.13 46.36 21.53
C LEU A 204 -19.07 45.64 22.40
N ILE A 205 -19.02 45.96 23.69
CA ILE A 205 -18.15 45.28 24.65
C ILE A 205 -18.56 43.79 24.79
N GLY A 206 -19.86 43.48 24.77
CA GLY A 206 -20.39 42.11 24.76
C GLY A 206 -19.93 41.31 23.54
N MET A 207 -19.90 41.94 22.37
CA MET A 207 -19.41 41.33 21.14
C MET A 207 -17.89 41.08 21.17
N ILE A 208 -17.11 42.02 21.72
CA ILE A 208 -15.66 41.85 21.95
C ILE A 208 -15.41 40.64 22.86
N ASN A 209 -16.15 40.56 23.98
CA ASN A 209 -16.01 39.46 24.93
C ASN A 209 -16.33 38.10 24.31
N LYS A 210 -17.40 38.04 23.50
CA LYS A 210 -17.78 36.83 22.74
C LYS A 210 -16.69 36.42 21.74
N SER A 211 -16.11 37.37 21.02
CA SER A 211 -14.99 37.11 20.10
C SER A 211 -13.73 36.65 20.85
N GLY A 212 -13.46 37.21 22.01
CA GLY A 212 -12.38 36.78 22.92
C GLY A 212 -12.58 35.34 23.42
N GLN A 213 -13.81 34.99 23.81
CA GLN A 213 -14.13 33.61 24.21
C GLN A 213 -13.96 32.63 23.06
N SER A 214 -14.39 32.99 21.85
CA SER A 214 -14.17 32.13 20.64
C SER A 214 -12.69 31.91 20.36
N LEU A 215 -11.79 32.86 20.64
CA LEU A 215 -10.35 32.69 20.53
C LEU A 215 -9.79 31.72 21.58
N LEU A 216 -10.32 31.78 22.81
CA LEU A 216 -9.94 30.85 23.87
C LEU A 216 -10.40 29.41 23.54
N ASP A 217 -11.64 29.25 23.07
CA ASP A 217 -12.19 27.97 22.65
C ASP A 217 -11.37 27.37 21.48
N LEU A 218 -10.96 28.21 20.52
CA LEU A 218 -10.08 27.82 19.44
C LEU A 218 -8.68 27.40 19.91
N ALA A 219 -8.12 28.13 20.89
CA ALA A 219 -6.83 27.76 21.48
C ALA A 219 -6.90 26.39 22.19
N ASP A 220 -8.00 26.12 22.90
CA ASP A 220 -8.24 24.82 23.53
C ASP A 220 -8.46 23.72 22.51
N GLU A 221 -9.15 23.99 21.39
CA GLU A 221 -9.30 23.06 20.27
C GLU A 221 -7.95 22.73 19.60
N ILE A 222 -7.07 23.72 19.40
CA ILE A 222 -5.72 23.54 18.85
C ILE A 222 -4.85 22.66 19.75
N LEU A 223 -5.03 22.78 21.05
CA LEU A 223 -4.28 21.98 22.03
C LEU A 223 -4.82 20.53 22.09
N THR A 224 -6.06 20.31 21.67
CA THR A 224 -6.74 19.03 21.78
C THR A 224 -6.80 18.26 20.47
N ASP A 225 -6.89 18.90 19.27
CA ASP A 225 -6.98 18.15 18.00
C ASP A 225 -6.60 18.97 16.75
N GLY A 226 -6.04 18.27 15.80
CA GLY A 226 -5.81 18.73 14.44
C GLY A 226 -6.58 17.90 13.43
N SER A 227 -7.66 18.38 12.85
CA SER A 227 -8.05 17.91 11.51
C SER A 227 -9.23 18.63 10.88
N LYS A 228 -9.10 18.99 9.61
CA LYS A 228 -10.05 18.79 8.45
C LYS A 228 -9.50 19.48 7.19
N GLN A 229 -9.32 18.81 6.19
CA GLN A 229 -9.76 18.24 4.94
C GLN A 229 -9.13 18.86 3.67
N ALA A 230 -8.07 18.27 3.21
CA ALA A 230 -7.74 18.00 1.79
C ALA A 230 -7.10 16.63 1.79
N LEU A 231 -7.30 15.80 0.77
CA LEU A 231 -6.65 14.48 0.68
C LEU A 231 -5.16 14.66 0.89
N LYS A 232 -4.65 14.17 2.00
CA LYS A 232 -3.21 14.15 2.29
C LYS A 232 -2.57 13.06 1.44
N GLU A 233 -1.30 13.17 1.18
CA GLU A 233 -0.55 12.15 0.42
C GLU A 233 -0.67 10.73 1.03
N ASN A 234 -0.95 10.68 2.34
CA ASN A 234 -1.18 9.45 3.10
C ASN A 234 -2.67 9.10 3.27
N GLU A 235 -3.55 9.65 2.46
CA GLU A 235 -4.98 9.41 2.50
C GLU A 235 -5.49 8.91 1.15
N PHE A 236 -6.51 8.07 1.22
CA PHE A 236 -7.38 7.71 0.11
C PHE A 236 -8.76 8.31 0.33
N ASN A 237 -9.51 8.45 -0.73
CA ASN A 237 -10.96 8.39 -0.74
C ASN A 237 -11.38 7.12 -1.49
N LEU A 238 -12.64 6.75 -1.43
CA LEU A 238 -13.11 5.51 -2.06
C LEU A 238 -12.82 5.46 -3.58
N PRO A 239 -13.02 6.54 -4.39
CA PRO A 239 -12.69 6.52 -5.82
C PRO A 239 -11.20 6.28 -6.10
N LEU A 240 -10.30 6.96 -5.39
CA LEU A 240 -8.86 6.80 -5.57
C LEU A 240 -8.39 5.40 -5.14
N PHE A 241 -8.95 4.87 -4.05
CA PHE A 241 -8.64 3.54 -3.59
C PHE A 241 -9.10 2.48 -4.58
N LYS A 242 -10.32 2.61 -5.13
CA LYS A 242 -10.83 1.78 -6.22
C LYS A 242 -9.89 1.77 -7.42
N ASP A 243 -9.53 2.96 -7.97
CA ASP A 243 -8.64 3.10 -9.13
C ASP A 243 -7.30 2.37 -8.92
N LYS A 244 -6.72 2.49 -7.73
CA LYS A 244 -5.49 1.77 -7.36
C LYS A 244 -5.67 0.26 -7.38
N LEU A 245 -6.74 -0.27 -6.78
CA LEU A 245 -7.01 -1.70 -6.75
C LEU A 245 -7.28 -2.25 -8.16
N GLU A 246 -8.02 -1.54 -9.00
CA GLU A 246 -8.28 -1.94 -10.38
C GLU A 246 -6.99 -2.00 -11.21
N LYS A 247 -6.09 -1.02 -11.05
CA LYS A 247 -4.79 -1.02 -11.73
C LYS A 247 -3.89 -2.16 -11.28
N LEU A 248 -3.84 -2.43 -9.97
CA LEU A 248 -2.94 -3.45 -9.41
C LEU A 248 -3.42 -4.89 -9.69
N TYR A 249 -4.74 -5.15 -9.61
CA TYR A 249 -5.26 -6.52 -9.63
C TYR A 249 -6.10 -6.86 -10.87
N GLY A 250 -6.57 -5.86 -11.61
CA GLY A 250 -7.30 -6.07 -12.87
C GLY A 250 -6.51 -6.90 -13.90
N PRO A 251 -5.21 -6.67 -14.12
CA PRO A 251 -4.41 -7.50 -15.02
C PRO A 251 -4.38 -8.98 -14.63
N GLN A 252 -4.22 -9.29 -13.34
CA GLN A 252 -4.18 -10.67 -12.83
C GLN A 252 -5.53 -11.38 -13.03
N ALA A 253 -6.65 -10.69 -12.75
CA ALA A 253 -7.99 -11.24 -12.95
C ALA A 253 -8.26 -11.55 -14.43
N ARG A 254 -7.87 -10.63 -15.34
CA ARG A 254 -7.99 -10.86 -16.79
C ARG A 254 -7.15 -12.03 -17.27
N GLN A 255 -5.91 -12.19 -16.77
CA GLN A 255 -5.03 -13.30 -17.12
C GLN A 255 -5.65 -14.66 -16.76
N LYS A 256 -6.44 -14.71 -15.68
CA LYS A 256 -7.13 -15.93 -15.22
C LYS A 256 -8.55 -16.08 -15.79
N ASP A 257 -9.00 -15.18 -16.67
CA ASP A 257 -10.37 -15.14 -17.18
C ASP A 257 -11.43 -15.06 -16.06
N VAL A 258 -11.19 -14.21 -15.07
CA VAL A 258 -12.11 -13.96 -13.94
C VAL A 258 -12.69 -12.54 -14.05
N VAL A 259 -14.01 -12.41 -13.90
CA VAL A 259 -14.66 -11.11 -13.85
C VAL A 259 -14.35 -10.44 -12.53
N PHE A 260 -13.81 -9.22 -12.58
CA PHE A 260 -13.39 -8.46 -11.40
C PHE A 260 -14.06 -7.10 -11.38
N ASN A 261 -14.91 -6.85 -10.40
CA ASN A 261 -15.66 -5.63 -10.25
C ASN A 261 -15.44 -5.00 -8.87
N ILE A 262 -15.31 -3.65 -8.83
CA ILE A 262 -15.25 -2.89 -7.59
C ILE A 262 -16.39 -1.88 -7.57
N SER A 263 -17.28 -2.02 -6.60
CA SER A 263 -18.41 -1.13 -6.32
C SER A 263 -18.12 -0.22 -5.13
N LEU A 264 -18.68 1.00 -5.16
CA LEU A 264 -18.53 2.01 -4.12
C LEU A 264 -19.90 2.38 -3.55
N ASP A 265 -19.97 2.54 -2.22
CA ASP A 265 -21.06 3.30 -1.63
C ASP A 265 -20.84 4.81 -1.90
N SER A 266 -21.78 5.45 -2.56
CA SER A 266 -21.67 6.84 -2.98
C SER A 266 -21.87 7.86 -1.86
N ALA A 267 -22.46 7.46 -0.72
CA ALA A 267 -22.87 8.38 0.35
C ALA A 267 -21.69 9.19 0.94
N HIS A 268 -20.53 8.56 1.08
CA HIS A 268 -19.33 9.17 1.68
C HIS A 268 -18.08 9.00 0.82
N ALA A 269 -18.24 8.81 -0.51
CA ALA A 269 -17.16 8.43 -1.41
C ALA A 269 -15.99 9.42 -1.45
N GLY A 270 -16.25 10.71 -1.28
CA GLY A 270 -15.22 11.77 -1.30
C GLY A 270 -14.48 11.98 0.02
N ILE A 271 -14.93 11.37 1.12
CA ILE A 271 -14.34 11.59 2.45
C ILE A 271 -12.99 10.89 2.57
N PRO A 272 -11.93 11.60 3.01
CA PRO A 272 -10.62 11.01 3.18
C PRO A 272 -10.54 10.03 4.35
N PHE A 273 -9.67 9.03 4.19
CA PHE A 273 -9.28 8.07 5.23
C PHE A 273 -7.81 7.66 5.03
N SER A 274 -7.15 7.22 6.11
CA SER A 274 -5.75 6.81 6.07
C SER A 274 -5.54 5.62 5.13
N LYS A 275 -4.54 5.70 4.23
CA LYS A 275 -4.17 4.59 3.33
C LYS A 275 -3.36 3.48 4.02
N ASN A 276 -2.94 3.69 5.27
CA ASN A 276 -2.05 2.82 6.02
C ASN A 276 -2.38 1.32 5.85
N LYS A 277 -1.50 0.58 5.20
CA LYS A 277 -1.58 -0.88 4.97
C LYS A 277 -2.81 -1.37 4.19
N LEU A 278 -3.69 -0.46 3.71
CA LEU A 278 -4.94 -0.84 3.03
C LEU A 278 -4.71 -1.60 1.74
N LEU A 279 -3.72 -1.19 0.93
CA LEU A 279 -3.38 -1.89 -0.31
C LEU A 279 -2.91 -3.33 -0.03
N GLN A 280 -2.25 -3.56 1.08
CA GLN A 280 -1.79 -4.91 1.44
C GLN A 280 -2.89 -5.77 2.02
N ILE A 281 -3.74 -5.21 2.89
CA ILE A 281 -4.91 -5.93 3.43
C ILE A 281 -5.81 -6.35 2.27
N THR A 282 -6.26 -5.37 1.48
CA THR A 282 -7.21 -5.61 0.39
C THR A 282 -6.59 -6.42 -0.74
N GLY A 283 -5.33 -6.15 -1.05
CA GLY A 283 -4.59 -6.88 -2.08
C GLY A 283 -4.39 -8.36 -1.78
N ASN A 284 -4.12 -8.72 -0.52
CA ASN A 284 -4.04 -10.12 -0.13
C ASN A 284 -5.42 -10.82 -0.24
N LEU A 285 -6.51 -10.12 0.09
CA LEU A 285 -7.86 -10.68 -0.07
C LEU A 285 -8.22 -10.86 -1.55
N ILE A 286 -7.96 -9.86 -2.40
CA ILE A 286 -8.23 -9.92 -3.84
C ILE A 286 -7.37 -11.00 -4.51
N SER A 287 -6.08 -11.08 -4.19
CA SER A 287 -5.19 -12.12 -4.74
C SER A 287 -5.64 -13.53 -4.34
N ASN A 288 -6.13 -13.72 -3.10
CA ASN A 288 -6.74 -14.98 -2.68
C ASN A 288 -8.02 -15.27 -3.49
N ALA A 289 -8.91 -14.28 -3.65
CA ALA A 289 -10.12 -14.43 -4.44
C ALA A 289 -9.78 -14.83 -5.89
N ILE A 290 -8.83 -14.17 -6.54
CA ILE A 290 -8.37 -14.52 -7.90
C ILE A 290 -7.84 -15.95 -7.91
N LYS A 291 -7.02 -16.34 -6.93
CA LYS A 291 -6.41 -17.67 -6.86
C LYS A 291 -7.43 -18.80 -6.73
N PHE A 292 -8.47 -18.61 -5.92
CA PHE A 292 -9.45 -19.66 -5.61
C PHE A 292 -10.72 -19.62 -6.46
N THR A 293 -10.88 -18.64 -7.33
CA THR A 293 -11.96 -18.55 -8.30
C THR A 293 -11.53 -19.23 -9.62
N PRO A 294 -12.30 -20.20 -10.15
CA PRO A 294 -12.01 -20.79 -11.46
C PRO A 294 -12.26 -19.78 -12.59
N ALA A 295 -11.68 -20.06 -13.77
CA ALA A 295 -11.94 -19.28 -14.98
C ALA A 295 -13.45 -19.17 -15.28
N GLY A 296 -13.91 -18.02 -15.71
CA GLY A 296 -15.34 -17.68 -15.87
C GLY A 296 -16.06 -17.30 -14.59
N GLY A 297 -15.40 -17.34 -13.42
CA GLY A 297 -15.98 -16.91 -12.15
C GLY A 297 -15.99 -15.42 -11.95
N ASN A 298 -16.52 -14.96 -10.81
CA ASN A 298 -16.71 -13.54 -10.49
C ASN A 298 -16.09 -13.19 -9.12
N ILE A 299 -15.48 -12.01 -9.06
CA ILE A 299 -14.99 -11.40 -7.82
C ILE A 299 -15.60 -10.02 -7.71
N GLU A 300 -16.24 -9.75 -6.59
CA GLU A 300 -16.84 -8.47 -6.27
C GLU A 300 -16.19 -7.87 -5.03
N VAL A 301 -15.71 -6.63 -5.15
CA VAL A 301 -15.19 -5.85 -4.03
C VAL A 301 -16.14 -4.70 -3.78
N ASN A 302 -16.68 -4.61 -2.57
CA ASN A 302 -17.51 -3.49 -2.15
C ASN A 302 -16.76 -2.65 -1.12
N LEU A 303 -16.64 -1.36 -1.39
CA LEU A 303 -15.96 -0.39 -0.54
C LEU A 303 -16.97 0.62 -0.03
N SER A 304 -17.08 0.77 1.28
CA SER A 304 -17.98 1.75 1.90
C SER A 304 -17.33 2.42 3.10
N LEU A 305 -17.74 3.66 3.37
CA LEU A 305 -17.32 4.43 4.53
C LEU A 305 -18.56 4.83 5.33
N VAL A 306 -18.64 4.34 6.56
CA VAL A 306 -19.75 4.61 7.47
C VAL A 306 -19.30 5.62 8.51
N MET A 307 -20.10 6.67 8.71
CA MET A 307 -19.83 7.69 9.72
C MET A 307 -20.35 7.23 11.06
N GLY A 308 -19.47 7.07 12.05
CA GLY A 308 -19.81 6.77 13.44
C GLY A 308 -19.76 8.03 14.30
N GLU A 309 -20.09 7.92 15.57
CA GLU A 309 -20.07 9.09 16.51
C GLU A 309 -18.63 9.56 16.81
N GLU A 310 -17.69 8.63 17.02
CA GLU A 310 -16.30 8.95 17.37
C GLU A 310 -15.32 8.73 16.23
N LYS A 311 -15.59 7.77 15.33
CA LYS A 311 -14.70 7.36 14.23
C LYS A 311 -15.47 7.03 12.97
N LYS A 312 -14.85 7.23 11.82
CA LYS A 312 -15.30 6.67 10.55
C LYS A 312 -14.97 5.17 10.53
N LEU A 313 -15.81 4.36 9.91
CA LEU A 313 -15.56 2.92 9.71
C LEU A 313 -15.41 2.64 8.21
N LEU A 314 -14.20 2.32 7.77
CA LEU A 314 -13.96 1.82 6.42
C LEU A 314 -14.32 0.33 6.39
N LYS A 315 -15.28 -0.01 5.54
CA LYS A 315 -15.73 -1.38 5.33
C LYS A 315 -15.30 -1.86 3.95
N ILE A 316 -14.59 -2.99 3.90
CA ILE A 316 -14.09 -3.64 2.70
C ILE A 316 -14.70 -5.04 2.67
N LEU A 317 -15.47 -5.33 1.64
CA LEU A 317 -16.08 -6.65 1.43
C LEU A 317 -15.50 -7.23 0.13
N VAL A 318 -14.89 -8.40 0.21
CA VAL A 318 -14.39 -9.14 -0.96
C VAL A 318 -15.14 -10.45 -1.04
N THR A 319 -15.90 -10.62 -2.10
CA THR A 319 -16.71 -11.83 -2.36
C THR A 319 -16.22 -12.48 -3.65
N ASP A 320 -16.04 -13.79 -3.63
CA ASP A 320 -15.68 -14.58 -4.79
C ASP A 320 -16.66 -15.74 -5.01
N THR A 321 -16.76 -16.22 -6.24
CA THR A 321 -17.53 -17.42 -6.61
C THR A 321 -16.61 -18.64 -6.77
N GLY A 322 -15.64 -18.75 -5.88
CA GLY A 322 -14.62 -19.79 -5.90
C GLY A 322 -15.05 -21.09 -5.21
N VAL A 323 -14.06 -21.89 -4.87
CA VAL A 323 -14.28 -23.22 -4.25
C VAL A 323 -14.80 -23.17 -2.83
N GLY A 324 -14.90 -21.98 -2.23
CA GLY A 324 -15.31 -21.80 -0.84
C GLY A 324 -14.30 -22.34 0.17
N ILE A 325 -14.63 -22.19 1.44
CA ILE A 325 -13.79 -22.54 2.59
C ILE A 325 -14.65 -23.36 3.59
N ASP A 326 -14.11 -24.45 4.09
CA ASP A 326 -14.79 -25.22 5.11
C ASP A 326 -14.73 -24.55 6.51
N SER A 327 -15.63 -24.95 7.40
CA SER A 327 -15.79 -24.33 8.72
C SER A 327 -14.55 -24.50 9.63
N ALA A 328 -13.78 -25.55 9.49
CA ALA A 328 -12.55 -25.76 10.26
C ALA A 328 -11.45 -24.82 9.78
N ALA A 329 -11.31 -24.66 8.45
CA ALA A 329 -10.36 -23.72 7.86
C ALA A 329 -10.74 -22.27 8.20
N ILE A 330 -12.02 -21.89 8.24
CA ILE A 330 -12.47 -20.55 8.67
C ILE A 330 -12.00 -20.26 10.10
N GLN A 331 -12.16 -21.19 11.03
CA GLN A 331 -11.72 -21.02 12.43
C GLN A 331 -10.19 -20.81 12.50
N ASN A 332 -9.42 -21.57 11.73
CA ASN A 332 -7.97 -21.42 11.65
C ASN A 332 -7.54 -20.05 11.07
N ILE A 333 -8.25 -19.56 10.05
CA ILE A 333 -8.02 -18.24 9.46
C ILE A 333 -8.22 -17.13 10.49
N VAL A 334 -9.34 -17.16 11.21
CA VAL A 334 -9.65 -16.16 12.25
C VAL A 334 -8.64 -16.20 13.39
N LEU A 335 -8.11 -17.38 13.73
CA LEU A 335 -7.04 -17.56 14.72
C LEU A 335 -5.62 -17.24 14.20
N GLY A 336 -5.49 -16.73 12.97
CA GLY A 336 -4.20 -16.44 12.35
C GLY A 336 -3.36 -17.68 11.98
N LYS A 337 -3.97 -18.88 11.99
CA LYS A 337 -3.34 -20.16 11.67
C LYS A 337 -3.84 -20.65 10.33
N SER A 338 -3.36 -20.10 9.23
CA SER A 338 -3.77 -20.59 7.90
C SER A 338 -2.80 -21.64 7.36
N GLU A 339 -3.33 -22.74 6.85
CA GLU A 339 -2.59 -23.77 6.13
C GLU A 339 -2.49 -23.44 4.64
N THR A 340 -1.47 -23.99 4.00
CA THR A 340 -1.24 -23.83 2.55
C THR A 340 -2.20 -24.71 1.75
N THR A 341 -2.95 -24.11 0.83
CA THR A 341 -3.80 -24.83 -0.13
C THR A 341 -3.45 -24.45 -1.56
N PHE A 342 -3.63 -25.41 -2.51
CA PHE A 342 -3.46 -25.13 -3.92
C PHE A 342 -4.65 -24.33 -4.46
N GLY A 343 -4.39 -23.42 -5.40
CA GLY A 343 -5.43 -22.70 -6.12
C GLY A 343 -6.10 -23.57 -7.21
N THR A 344 -7.12 -23.01 -7.86
CA THR A 344 -7.96 -23.73 -8.85
C THR A 344 -7.21 -24.10 -10.13
N MET A 345 -6.07 -23.46 -10.44
CA MET A 345 -5.18 -23.81 -11.56
C MET A 345 -3.86 -24.44 -11.07
N GLY A 346 -3.81 -24.93 -9.83
CA GLY A 346 -2.62 -25.53 -9.25
C GLY A 346 -1.64 -24.52 -8.64
N GLU A 347 -2.02 -23.25 -8.51
CA GLU A 347 -1.19 -22.20 -7.91
C GLU A 347 -0.85 -22.57 -6.46
N LYS A 348 0.43 -22.57 -6.13
CA LYS A 348 0.89 -22.90 -4.78
C LYS A 348 0.62 -21.76 -3.80
N GLY A 349 -0.10 -22.03 -2.73
CA GLY A 349 -0.22 -21.09 -1.61
C GLY A 349 1.02 -21.13 -0.72
N TYR A 350 1.30 -20.02 -0.05
CA TYR A 350 2.38 -19.93 0.93
C TYR A 350 1.86 -19.87 2.38
N GLY A 351 0.53 -19.87 2.57
CA GLY A 351 -0.12 -19.89 3.89
C GLY A 351 -0.02 -18.60 4.71
N PHE A 352 0.63 -17.56 4.18
CA PHE A 352 0.93 -16.34 4.95
C PHE A 352 -0.01 -15.16 4.67
N GLY A 353 -0.74 -15.15 3.53
CA GLY A 353 -1.56 -14.02 3.11
C GLY A 353 -2.66 -13.65 4.10
N LEU A 354 -3.49 -14.64 4.48
CA LEU A 354 -4.59 -14.41 5.43
C LEU A 354 -4.10 -14.18 6.86
N SER A 355 -3.01 -14.84 7.28
CA SER A 355 -2.38 -14.56 8.57
C SER A 355 -1.80 -13.15 8.63
N LEU A 356 -1.28 -12.63 7.51
CA LEU A 356 -0.87 -11.24 7.41
C LEU A 356 -2.07 -10.29 7.50
N VAL A 357 -3.16 -10.57 6.78
CA VAL A 357 -4.40 -9.77 6.85
C VAL A 357 -4.91 -9.68 8.28
N SER A 358 -5.05 -10.83 8.98
CA SER A 358 -5.46 -10.86 10.38
C SER A 358 -4.58 -9.97 11.26
N HIS A 359 -3.25 -10.15 11.16
CA HIS A 359 -2.30 -9.35 11.93
C HIS A 359 -2.38 -7.84 11.64
N LEU A 360 -2.52 -7.46 10.35
CA LEU A 360 -2.61 -6.05 9.96
C LEU A 360 -3.93 -5.43 10.43
N VAL A 361 -5.05 -6.14 10.27
CA VAL A 361 -6.37 -5.70 10.74
C VAL A 361 -6.37 -5.50 12.25
N GLU A 362 -5.82 -6.45 13.03
CA GLU A 362 -5.67 -6.33 14.48
C GLU A 362 -4.77 -5.13 14.86
N SER A 363 -3.65 -4.92 14.16
CA SER A 363 -2.74 -3.79 14.43
C SER A 363 -3.38 -2.42 14.18
N LEU A 364 -4.45 -2.37 13.38
CA LEU A 364 -5.26 -1.17 13.09
C LEU A 364 -6.55 -1.12 13.92
N ASN A 365 -6.66 -1.94 14.99
CA ASN A 365 -7.86 -2.07 15.82
C ASN A 365 -9.13 -2.38 15.02
N GLY A 366 -9.00 -3.08 13.89
CA GLY A 366 -10.08 -3.47 13.02
C GLY A 366 -10.65 -4.84 13.34
N LYS A 367 -11.62 -5.27 12.53
CA LYS A 367 -12.26 -6.58 12.62
C LYS A 367 -12.24 -7.28 11.27
N LEU A 368 -11.83 -8.54 11.25
CA LEU A 368 -11.91 -9.44 10.10
C LEU A 368 -13.00 -10.48 10.38
N SER A 369 -13.91 -10.67 9.43
CA SER A 369 -14.91 -11.76 9.45
C SER A 369 -14.91 -12.49 8.11
N VAL A 370 -15.20 -13.78 8.15
CA VAL A 370 -15.23 -14.67 7.00
C VAL A 370 -16.54 -15.46 6.99
N THR A 371 -17.24 -15.43 5.88
CA THR A 371 -18.41 -16.24 5.61
C THR A 371 -18.20 -17.01 4.32
N SER A 372 -18.41 -18.30 4.32
CA SER A 372 -18.20 -19.11 3.12
C SER A 372 -19.16 -20.29 3.07
N LEU A 373 -19.49 -20.68 1.83
CA LEU A 373 -20.23 -21.89 1.50
C LEU A 373 -19.29 -22.79 0.69
N PRO A 374 -18.85 -23.95 1.23
CA PRO A 374 -17.97 -24.87 0.52
C PRO A 374 -18.52 -25.23 -0.88
N GLY A 375 -17.66 -25.14 -1.90
CA GLY A 375 -18.00 -25.42 -3.29
C GLY A 375 -18.74 -24.28 -4.02
N GLN A 376 -18.98 -23.11 -3.40
CA GLN A 376 -19.77 -22.03 -4.03
C GLN A 376 -19.14 -20.64 -3.92
N SER A 377 -18.69 -20.22 -2.74
CA SER A 377 -18.23 -18.83 -2.53
C SER A 377 -17.48 -18.65 -1.22
N ALA A 378 -16.66 -17.58 -1.16
CA ALA A 378 -16.18 -17.03 0.10
C ALA A 378 -16.38 -15.50 0.10
N THR A 379 -16.64 -14.96 1.29
CA THR A 379 -16.79 -13.54 1.54
C THR A 379 -15.93 -13.16 2.74
N PHE A 380 -15.01 -12.23 2.52
CA PHE A 380 -14.17 -11.62 3.55
C PHE A 380 -14.66 -10.21 3.81
N GLU A 381 -14.96 -9.90 5.06
CA GLU A 381 -15.33 -8.56 5.50
C GLU A 381 -14.26 -8.02 6.44
N VAL A 382 -13.74 -6.85 6.11
CA VAL A 382 -12.79 -6.09 6.94
C VAL A 382 -13.45 -4.77 7.33
N ILE A 383 -13.43 -4.45 8.61
CA ILE A 383 -13.90 -3.18 9.16
C ILE A 383 -12.74 -2.53 9.89
N LEU A 384 -12.34 -1.33 9.45
CA LEU A 384 -11.21 -0.58 10.00
C LEU A 384 -11.68 0.77 10.53
N PRO A 385 -11.44 1.07 11.81
CA PRO A 385 -11.67 2.41 12.34
C PRO A 385 -10.71 3.40 11.69
N GLN A 386 -11.24 4.57 11.31
CA GLN A 386 -10.51 5.67 10.71
C GLN A 386 -10.77 6.93 11.53
N ASP A 387 -9.75 7.70 11.82
CA ASP A 387 -9.90 8.97 12.52
C ASP A 387 -10.59 10.01 11.60
N TYR A 388 -11.20 11.02 12.20
CA TYR A 388 -11.92 12.09 11.49
C TYR A 388 -10.99 13.05 10.76
#